data_e2dbd5eb23187d8a68da65f146592657
#
_entry.id   e2dbd5eb23187d8a68da65f146592657
#
_cell.length_a   1.000
_cell.length_b   1.000
_cell.length_c   1.000
_cell.angle_alpha   90.00
_cell.angle_beta   90.00
_cell.angle_gamma   90.00
#
_symmetry.space_group_name_H-M   'P 1'
#
loop_
_entity.id
_entity.type
_entity.pdbx_description
1 polymer ?
#
loop_
_entity_poly.entity_id
_entity_poly.type
_entity_poly.pdbx_seq_one_letter_code
_entity_poly.pdbx_strand_id
1 'polypeptide(L)'
;LIKFIRLTIMAKEIKYNVEARELLKEGVDALCNAVKVTLGPKGRNVIIDKKFGAPHVTKDGVTVAKEVELEDTFANMGAQMVREVASKTNDDAGDGTTTATVLAQSLISVGIKNVTAGANPMDLKRGMDSAVEKVVASLKAQSQVVGSDLAKIEQVATISANNDSKIGKLIAE
;
A
#
# COMPACT_ATOMS: atom_id res chain seq x y z
N LEU A 1 47.18 6.85 -0.31
CA LEU A 1 45.81 7.06 -0.87
C LEU A 1 44.81 7.24 0.29
N ILE A 2 44.71 8.47 0.81
CA ILE A 2 43.82 8.80 1.92
C ILE A 2 42.40 8.92 1.35
N LYS A 3 41.56 7.92 1.63
CA LYS A 3 40.14 7.96 1.34
C LYS A 3 39.54 9.00 2.30
N PHE A 4 39.17 10.17 1.79
CA PHE A 4 38.35 11.14 2.51
C PHE A 4 37.04 10.46 2.90
N ILE A 5 36.89 10.08 4.16
CA ILE A 5 35.61 9.76 4.76
C ILE A 5 34.89 11.10 4.87
N ARG A 6 33.98 11.35 3.93
CA ARG A 6 33.06 12.47 3.99
C ARG A 6 32.14 12.18 5.20
N LEU A 7 32.45 12.78 6.35
CA LEU A 7 31.48 12.89 7.43
C LEU A 7 30.31 13.69 6.85
N THR A 8 29.27 12.99 6.44
CA THR A 8 28.01 13.62 6.08
C THR A 8 27.43 14.13 7.38
N ILE A 9 27.60 15.43 7.66
CA ILE A 9 26.87 16.11 8.70
C ILE A 9 25.40 15.87 8.36
N MET A 10 24.66 15.26 9.29
CA MET A 10 23.23 14.96 9.13
C MET A 10 22.41 16.27 9.23
N ALA A 11 22.66 17.18 8.30
CA ALA A 11 21.79 18.34 8.11
C ALA A 11 20.49 17.88 7.45
N LYS A 12 19.37 18.43 7.89
CA LYS A 12 18.08 18.17 7.24
C LYS A 12 18.10 18.80 5.86
N GLU A 13 17.81 18.01 4.83
CA GLU A 13 17.58 18.49 3.48
C GLU A 13 16.12 18.90 3.34
N ILE A 14 15.88 20.00 2.63
CA ILE A 14 14.52 20.54 2.43
C ILE A 14 14.30 20.70 0.92
N LYS A 15 13.20 20.15 0.43
CA LYS A 15 12.73 20.29 -0.94
C LYS A 15 11.40 21.01 -0.98
N TYR A 16 11.12 21.74 -2.06
CA TYR A 16 9.95 22.56 -2.20
C TYR A 16 9.19 22.32 -3.51
N ASN A 17 7.92 22.68 -3.53
CA ASN A 17 7.09 22.81 -4.73
C ASN A 17 7.02 21.54 -5.58
N VAL A 18 7.30 21.68 -6.87
CA VAL A 18 7.15 20.62 -7.88
C VAL A 18 8.14 19.50 -7.63
N GLU A 19 9.41 19.83 -7.38
CA GLU A 19 10.48 18.86 -7.12
C GLU A 19 10.14 17.92 -5.95
N ALA A 20 9.68 18.50 -4.83
CA ALA A 20 9.30 17.71 -3.66
C ALA A 20 8.13 16.76 -3.99
N ARG A 21 7.13 17.22 -4.74
CA ARG A 21 5.98 16.40 -5.11
C ARG A 21 6.34 15.28 -6.10
N GLU A 22 7.24 15.56 -7.04
CA GLU A 22 7.70 14.55 -8.02
C GLU A 22 8.46 13.43 -7.34
N LEU A 23 9.41 13.75 -6.46
CA LEU A 23 10.17 12.75 -5.69
C LEU A 23 9.27 11.90 -4.79
N LEU A 24 8.36 12.53 -4.05
CA LEU A 24 7.39 11.79 -3.24
C LEU A 24 6.53 10.87 -4.11
N LYS A 25 6.05 11.35 -5.26
CA LYS A 25 5.26 10.55 -6.21
C LYS A 25 6.04 9.39 -6.79
N GLU A 26 7.32 9.58 -7.10
CA GLU A 26 8.20 8.51 -7.57
C GLU A 26 8.26 7.37 -6.55
N GLY A 27 8.42 7.70 -5.27
CA GLY A 27 8.42 6.71 -4.20
C GLY A 27 7.08 5.99 -4.04
N VAL A 28 5.97 6.73 -4.12
CA VAL A 28 4.62 6.15 -4.13
C VAL A 28 4.47 5.17 -5.30
N ASP A 29 4.86 5.58 -6.50
CA ASP A 29 4.74 4.75 -7.70
C ASP A 29 5.64 3.52 -7.63
N ALA A 30 6.86 3.63 -7.15
CA ALA A 30 7.79 2.53 -7.01
C ALA A 30 7.22 1.43 -6.10
N LEU A 31 6.77 1.79 -4.89
CA LEU A 31 6.18 0.83 -3.96
C LEU A 31 4.88 0.23 -4.52
N CYS A 32 3.98 1.07 -5.01
CA CYS A 32 2.69 0.59 -5.53
C CYS A 32 2.86 -0.31 -6.75
N ASN A 33 3.81 -0.02 -7.63
CA ASN A 33 4.11 -0.86 -8.80
C ASN A 33 4.65 -2.23 -8.39
N ALA A 34 5.43 -2.32 -7.30
CA ALA A 34 5.88 -3.59 -6.75
C ALA A 34 4.72 -4.39 -6.15
N VAL A 35 3.83 -3.73 -5.41
CA VAL A 35 2.71 -4.38 -4.71
C VAL A 35 1.59 -4.79 -5.67
N LYS A 36 1.22 -3.94 -6.63
CA LYS A 36 0.05 -4.20 -7.51
C LYS A 36 0.18 -5.44 -8.39
N VAL A 37 1.39 -5.96 -8.62
CA VAL A 37 1.59 -7.19 -9.41
C VAL A 37 1.02 -8.42 -8.69
N THR A 38 0.77 -8.34 -7.40
CA THR A 38 0.18 -9.41 -6.59
C THR A 38 -1.35 -9.42 -6.62
N LEU A 39 -2.00 -8.41 -7.23
CA LEU A 39 -3.44 -8.20 -7.16
C LEU A 39 -4.23 -9.21 -7.98
N GLY A 40 -5.25 -9.77 -7.34
CA GLY A 40 -6.32 -10.53 -7.98
C GLY A 40 -5.91 -11.92 -8.49
N PRO A 41 -6.78 -12.59 -9.28
CA PRO A 41 -6.60 -13.97 -9.70
C PRO A 41 -5.41 -14.16 -10.66
N LYS A 42 -4.97 -13.12 -11.34
CA LYS A 42 -3.75 -13.10 -12.16
C LYS A 42 -2.54 -12.58 -11.41
N GLY A 43 -2.66 -12.36 -10.11
CA GLY A 43 -1.56 -11.89 -9.26
C GLY A 43 -0.35 -12.84 -9.31
N ARG A 44 0.84 -12.25 -9.32
CA ARG A 44 2.11 -12.95 -9.41
C ARG A 44 2.85 -12.90 -8.08
N ASN A 45 3.73 -13.85 -7.87
CA ASN A 45 4.67 -13.82 -6.77
C ASN A 45 5.71 -12.73 -7.01
N VAL A 46 6.13 -12.09 -5.92
CA VAL A 46 7.29 -11.20 -5.87
C VAL A 46 8.41 -11.96 -5.18
N ILE A 47 9.60 -11.83 -5.72
CA ILE A 47 10.84 -12.40 -5.14
C ILE A 47 11.57 -11.25 -4.48
N ILE A 48 11.80 -11.38 -3.18
CA ILE A 48 12.48 -10.38 -2.36
C ILE A 48 13.86 -10.92 -2.01
N ASP A 49 14.91 -10.18 -2.36
CA ASP A 49 16.27 -10.52 -1.99
C ASP A 49 16.48 -10.40 -0.48
N LYS A 50 17.24 -11.30 0.08
CA LYS A 50 17.65 -11.28 1.49
C LYS A 50 19.17 -11.27 1.56
N LYS A 51 19.72 -10.34 2.35
CA LYS A 51 21.17 -10.24 2.57
C LYS A 51 21.78 -11.55 3.09
N PHE A 52 20.99 -12.34 3.81
CA PHE A 52 21.37 -13.62 4.37
C PHE A 52 20.23 -14.63 4.17
N GLY A 53 20.55 -15.80 3.62
CA GLY A 53 19.58 -16.88 3.39
C GLY A 53 19.01 -16.89 1.97
N ALA A 54 17.95 -17.70 1.79
CA ALA A 54 17.26 -17.80 0.51
C ALA A 54 16.35 -16.59 0.25
N PRO A 55 16.15 -16.20 -1.02
CA PRO A 55 15.17 -15.17 -1.37
C PRO A 55 13.77 -15.52 -0.86
N HIS A 56 13.04 -14.51 -0.40
CA HIS A 56 11.67 -14.70 0.05
C HIS A 56 10.71 -14.54 -1.13
N VAL A 57 9.85 -15.54 -1.34
CA VAL A 57 8.83 -15.50 -2.40
C VAL A 57 7.46 -15.33 -1.76
N THR A 58 6.74 -14.29 -2.15
CA THR A 58 5.43 -13.97 -1.57
C THR A 58 4.46 -13.39 -2.58
N LYS A 59 3.16 -13.55 -2.32
CA LYS A 59 2.05 -12.84 -2.97
C LYS A 59 1.43 -11.79 -2.06
N ASP A 60 1.81 -11.77 -0.80
CA ASP A 60 1.21 -10.87 0.18
C ASP A 60 1.67 -9.43 -0.03
N GLY A 61 0.71 -8.54 -0.28
CA GLY A 61 0.97 -7.13 -0.60
C GLY A 61 1.61 -6.36 0.54
N VAL A 62 1.24 -6.63 1.80
CA VAL A 62 1.82 -5.93 2.95
C VAL A 62 3.26 -6.36 3.17
N THR A 63 3.58 -7.64 2.98
CA THR A 63 4.96 -8.14 3.05
C THR A 63 5.84 -7.49 2.00
N VAL A 64 5.35 -7.40 0.74
CA VAL A 64 6.07 -6.69 -0.32
C VAL A 64 6.26 -5.22 0.03
N ALA A 65 5.21 -4.53 0.50
CA ALA A 65 5.29 -3.12 0.85
C ALA A 65 6.31 -2.82 1.96
N LYS A 66 6.47 -3.72 2.93
CA LYS A 66 7.42 -3.57 4.04
C LYS A 66 8.89 -3.68 3.61
N GLU A 67 9.16 -4.39 2.53
CA GLU A 67 10.53 -4.67 2.05
C GLU A 67 11.00 -3.65 0.99
N VAL A 68 10.12 -2.78 0.47
CA VAL A 68 10.52 -1.77 -0.52
C VAL A 68 11.27 -0.64 0.19
N GLU A 69 12.54 -0.46 -0.18
CA GLU A 69 13.40 0.65 0.23
C GLU A 69 14.03 1.29 -1.00
N LEU A 70 14.11 2.61 -1.03
CA LEU A 70 14.65 3.38 -2.13
C LEU A 70 15.89 4.16 -1.68
N GLU A 71 16.87 4.32 -2.58
CA GLU A 71 18.13 5.02 -2.29
C GLU A 71 17.90 6.53 -2.07
N ASP A 72 17.02 7.15 -2.88
CA ASP A 72 16.67 8.55 -2.70
C ASP A 72 15.80 8.74 -1.44
N THR A 73 16.24 9.60 -0.54
CA THR A 73 15.58 9.82 0.75
C THR A 73 14.15 10.36 0.60
N PHE A 74 13.89 11.26 -0.35
CA PHE A 74 12.56 11.85 -0.56
C PHE A 74 11.62 10.86 -1.25
N ALA A 75 12.11 10.12 -2.25
CA ALA A 75 11.34 9.04 -2.85
C ALA A 75 11.01 7.97 -1.79
N ASN A 76 11.97 7.63 -0.94
CA ASN A 76 11.74 6.68 0.15
C ASN A 76 10.68 7.16 1.15
N MET A 77 10.60 8.47 1.44
CA MET A 77 9.49 9.02 2.23
C MET A 77 8.13 8.77 1.57
N GLY A 78 8.02 8.97 0.24
CA GLY A 78 6.81 8.65 -0.52
C GLY A 78 6.42 7.18 -0.42
N ALA A 79 7.38 6.28 -0.54
CA ALA A 79 7.17 4.85 -0.34
C ALA A 79 6.71 4.53 1.08
N GLN A 80 7.32 5.13 2.11
CA GLN A 80 6.94 4.94 3.51
C GLN A 80 5.50 5.37 3.80
N MET A 81 5.02 6.47 3.21
CA MET A 81 3.63 6.92 3.37
C MET A 81 2.64 5.87 2.88
N VAL A 82 2.91 5.22 1.75
CA VAL A 82 2.03 4.16 1.22
C VAL A 82 2.22 2.84 1.97
N ARG A 83 3.43 2.55 2.45
CA ARG A 83 3.67 1.41 3.36
C ARG A 83 2.77 1.50 4.60
N GLU A 84 2.59 2.70 5.14
CA GLU A 84 1.69 2.93 6.27
C GLU A 84 0.24 2.60 5.94
N VAL A 85 -0.23 2.97 4.73
CA VAL A 85 -1.57 2.60 4.25
C VAL A 85 -1.76 1.07 4.22
N ALA A 86 -0.78 0.35 3.68
CA ALA A 86 -0.83 -1.11 3.63
C ALA A 86 -0.84 -1.73 5.05
N SER A 87 0.05 -1.25 5.93
CA SER A 87 0.17 -1.74 7.31
C SER A 87 -1.11 -1.48 8.10
N LYS A 88 -1.65 -0.27 8.04
CA LYS A 88 -2.89 0.09 8.75
C LYS A 88 -4.08 -0.73 8.24
N THR A 89 -4.20 -0.95 6.94
CA THR A 89 -5.25 -1.81 6.37
C THR A 89 -5.12 -3.24 6.89
N ASN A 90 -3.90 -3.75 6.98
CA ASN A 90 -3.64 -5.08 7.55
C ASN A 90 -4.03 -5.17 9.03
N ASP A 91 -3.71 -4.15 9.81
CA ASP A 91 -4.00 -4.13 11.26
C ASP A 91 -5.51 -4.00 11.52
N ASP A 92 -6.22 -3.22 10.70
CA ASP A 92 -7.65 -2.97 10.88
C ASP A 92 -8.54 -4.10 10.32
N ALA A 93 -8.15 -4.73 9.21
CA ALA A 93 -8.98 -5.67 8.47
C ALA A 93 -8.32 -7.03 8.17
N GLY A 94 -7.00 -7.13 8.20
CA GLY A 94 -6.25 -8.34 7.86
C GLY A 94 -6.25 -8.71 6.37
N ASP A 95 -6.99 -7.98 5.54
CA ASP A 95 -7.12 -8.21 4.10
C ASP A 95 -7.30 -6.88 3.35
N GLY A 96 -7.16 -6.92 2.01
CA GLY A 96 -7.35 -5.75 1.15
C GLY A 96 -6.15 -4.81 1.07
N THR A 97 -4.98 -5.19 1.58
CA THR A 97 -3.76 -4.35 1.62
C THR A 97 -3.30 -3.91 0.23
N THR A 98 -3.31 -4.82 -0.75
CA THR A 98 -2.97 -4.52 -2.14
C THR A 98 -3.98 -3.55 -2.76
N THR A 99 -5.27 -3.75 -2.52
CA THR A 99 -6.35 -2.87 -3.00
C THR A 99 -6.20 -1.46 -2.42
N ALA A 100 -5.97 -1.34 -1.11
CA ALA A 100 -5.75 -0.06 -0.44
C ALA A 100 -4.53 0.68 -1.02
N THR A 101 -3.44 -0.03 -1.28
CA THR A 101 -2.22 0.51 -1.89
C THR A 101 -2.49 1.06 -3.30
N VAL A 102 -3.21 0.32 -4.14
CA VAL A 102 -3.57 0.75 -5.50
C VAL A 102 -4.51 1.96 -5.48
N LEU A 103 -5.48 1.98 -4.57
CA LEU A 103 -6.37 3.14 -4.38
C LEU A 103 -5.59 4.36 -3.92
N ALA A 104 -4.67 4.22 -2.97
CA ALA A 104 -3.80 5.31 -2.52
C ALA A 104 -2.99 5.89 -3.67
N GLN A 105 -2.35 5.05 -4.50
CA GLN A 105 -1.63 5.49 -5.69
C GLN A 105 -2.51 6.31 -6.63
N SER A 106 -3.71 5.81 -6.89
CA SER A 106 -4.66 6.45 -7.80
C SER A 106 -5.09 7.83 -7.28
N LEU A 107 -5.46 7.91 -5.99
CA LEU A 107 -5.86 9.15 -5.33
C LEU A 107 -4.72 10.18 -5.33
N ILE A 108 -3.51 9.76 -4.97
CA ILE A 108 -2.33 10.64 -4.96
C ILE A 108 -2.03 11.14 -6.37
N SER A 109 -2.05 10.26 -7.37
CA SER A 109 -1.75 10.62 -8.76
C SER A 109 -2.75 11.62 -9.33
N VAL A 110 -4.06 11.45 -9.06
CA VAL A 110 -5.10 12.39 -9.48
C VAL A 110 -5.01 13.67 -8.67
N GLY A 111 -4.79 13.56 -7.35
CA GLY A 111 -4.66 14.69 -6.45
C GLY A 111 -3.52 15.63 -6.83
N ILE A 112 -2.33 15.08 -7.09
CA ILE A 112 -1.16 15.87 -7.53
C ILE A 112 -1.44 16.60 -8.85
N LYS A 113 -2.10 15.95 -9.82
CA LYS A 113 -2.48 16.59 -11.09
C LYS A 113 -3.38 17.80 -10.86
N ASN A 114 -4.40 17.67 -10.01
CA ASN A 114 -5.32 18.75 -9.69
C ASN A 114 -4.60 19.91 -8.98
N VAL A 115 -3.76 19.62 -8.00
CA VAL A 115 -2.97 20.65 -7.29
C VAL A 115 -2.00 21.36 -8.24
N THR A 116 -1.36 20.62 -9.13
CA THR A 116 -0.47 21.21 -10.14
C THR A 116 -1.24 22.10 -11.12
N ALA A 117 -2.50 21.77 -11.42
CA ALA A 117 -3.40 22.58 -12.23
C ALA A 117 -3.99 23.80 -11.47
N GLY A 118 -3.61 24.02 -10.21
CA GLY A 118 -4.00 25.19 -9.43
C GLY A 118 -5.18 24.97 -8.46
N ALA A 119 -5.65 23.73 -8.31
CA ALA A 119 -6.67 23.43 -7.30
C ALA A 119 -6.13 23.64 -5.87
N ASN A 120 -6.98 24.16 -5.00
CA ASN A 120 -6.64 24.33 -3.58
C ASN A 120 -6.54 22.93 -2.90
N PRO A 121 -5.39 22.57 -2.30
CA PRO A 121 -5.23 21.28 -1.65
C PRO A 121 -6.20 21.02 -0.51
N MET A 122 -6.59 22.09 0.24
CA MET A 122 -7.53 21.96 1.35
C MET A 122 -8.96 21.69 0.88
N ASP A 123 -9.35 22.29 -0.24
CA ASP A 123 -10.66 22.02 -0.86
C ASP A 123 -10.71 20.60 -1.42
N LEU A 124 -9.62 20.17 -2.05
CA LEU A 124 -9.48 18.79 -2.53
C LEU A 124 -9.59 17.79 -1.37
N LYS A 125 -8.92 18.06 -0.24
CA LYS A 125 -9.03 17.23 0.95
C LYS A 125 -10.47 17.15 1.46
N ARG A 126 -11.17 18.28 1.61
CA ARG A 126 -12.57 18.31 2.04
C ARG A 126 -13.49 17.52 1.10
N GLY A 127 -13.23 17.62 -0.21
CA GLY A 127 -13.97 16.85 -1.21
C GLY A 127 -13.73 15.34 -1.06
N MET A 128 -12.50 14.91 -0.83
CA MET A 128 -12.16 13.50 -0.58
C MET A 128 -12.81 13.00 0.71
N ASP A 129 -12.74 13.75 1.80
CA ASP A 129 -13.34 13.36 3.08
C ASP A 129 -14.87 13.14 2.91
N SER A 130 -15.58 14.07 2.26
CA SER A 130 -17.01 13.93 1.97
C SER A 130 -17.32 12.74 1.04
N ALA A 131 -16.46 12.47 0.07
CA ALA A 131 -16.62 11.31 -0.81
C ALA A 131 -16.45 9.99 -0.06
N VAL A 132 -15.48 9.92 0.84
CA VAL A 132 -15.23 8.73 1.68
C VAL A 132 -16.45 8.37 2.51
N GLU A 133 -17.10 9.34 3.16
CA GLU A 133 -18.32 9.12 3.94
C GLU A 133 -19.41 8.45 3.10
N LYS A 134 -19.64 8.96 1.89
CA LYS A 134 -20.66 8.41 0.96
C LYS A 134 -20.29 7.02 0.46
N VAL A 135 -19.00 6.81 0.12
CA VAL A 135 -18.51 5.50 -0.35
C VAL A 135 -18.64 4.46 0.77
N VAL A 136 -18.25 4.80 2.00
CA VAL A 136 -18.37 3.91 3.16
C VAL A 136 -19.83 3.55 3.44
N ALA A 137 -20.74 4.53 3.39
CA ALA A 137 -22.17 4.28 3.54
C ALA A 137 -22.72 3.32 2.46
N SER A 138 -22.32 3.52 1.19
CA SER A 138 -22.69 2.65 0.08
C SER A 138 -22.14 1.23 0.24
N LEU A 139 -20.87 1.10 0.65
CA LEU A 139 -20.24 -0.20 0.90
C LEU A 139 -20.94 -0.96 2.04
N LYS A 140 -21.28 -0.27 3.13
CA LYS A 140 -22.04 -0.86 4.24
C LYS A 140 -23.42 -1.37 3.79
N ALA A 141 -24.10 -0.64 2.92
CA ALA A 141 -25.39 -1.06 2.37
C ALA A 141 -25.28 -2.28 1.45
N GLN A 142 -24.15 -2.48 0.79
CA GLN A 142 -23.90 -3.62 -0.10
C GLN A 142 -23.28 -4.82 0.63
N SER A 143 -22.74 -4.63 1.83
CA SER A 143 -22.07 -5.70 2.58
C SER A 143 -23.09 -6.73 3.07
N GLN A 144 -22.68 -7.99 3.10
CA GLN A 144 -23.45 -9.08 3.67
C GLN A 144 -22.83 -9.51 5.00
N VAL A 145 -23.68 -9.62 6.01
CA VAL A 145 -23.25 -10.11 7.32
C VAL A 145 -22.96 -11.60 7.23
N VAL A 146 -21.78 -12.02 7.64
CA VAL A 146 -21.39 -13.43 7.67
C VAL A 146 -22.03 -14.13 8.88
N GLY A 147 -22.08 -13.49 10.03
CA GLY A 147 -22.65 -14.03 11.27
C GLY A 147 -21.99 -15.34 11.68
N SER A 148 -22.80 -16.31 12.07
CA SER A 148 -22.40 -17.68 12.44
C SER A 148 -22.57 -18.70 11.31
N ASP A 149 -22.71 -18.27 10.07
CA ASP A 149 -22.84 -19.15 8.91
C ASP A 149 -21.45 -19.75 8.58
N LEU A 150 -21.26 -21.01 8.97
CA LEU A 150 -19.99 -21.72 8.81
C LEU A 150 -19.55 -21.81 7.33
N ALA A 151 -20.51 -21.94 6.40
CA ALA A 151 -20.18 -21.99 4.98
C ALA A 151 -19.60 -20.66 4.47
N LYS A 152 -20.16 -19.53 4.93
CA LYS A 152 -19.61 -18.20 4.61
C LYS A 152 -18.28 -17.96 5.29
N ILE A 153 -18.12 -18.40 6.55
CA ILE A 153 -16.83 -18.32 7.27
C ILE A 153 -15.76 -19.11 6.50
N GLU A 154 -16.05 -20.35 6.10
CA GLU A 154 -15.15 -21.18 5.28
C GLU A 154 -14.75 -20.48 3.97
N GLN A 155 -15.73 -19.88 3.26
CA GLN A 155 -15.45 -19.17 2.02
C GLN A 155 -14.51 -17.97 2.22
N VAL A 156 -14.79 -17.15 3.22
CA VAL A 156 -13.94 -15.97 3.55
C VAL A 156 -12.54 -16.43 3.97
N ALA A 157 -12.44 -17.42 4.84
CA ALA A 157 -11.18 -17.97 5.31
C ALA A 157 -10.38 -18.61 4.16
N THR A 158 -11.03 -19.33 3.24
CA THR A 158 -10.40 -19.89 2.05
C THR A 158 -9.79 -18.82 1.16
N ILE A 159 -10.52 -17.72 0.91
CA ILE A 159 -10.02 -16.59 0.11
C ILE A 159 -8.80 -15.95 0.80
N SER A 160 -8.89 -15.68 2.10
CA SER A 160 -7.79 -15.11 2.89
C SER A 160 -6.55 -16.01 2.94
N ALA A 161 -6.75 -17.32 2.84
CA ALA A 161 -5.69 -18.33 2.77
C ALA A 161 -5.17 -18.60 1.33
N ASN A 162 -5.26 -17.61 0.42
CA ASN A 162 -4.86 -17.78 -0.99
C ASN A 162 -5.56 -18.93 -1.72
N ASN A 163 -6.85 -19.14 -1.48
CA ASN A 163 -7.68 -20.21 -1.99
C ASN A 163 -7.31 -21.62 -1.48
N ASP A 164 -6.67 -21.72 -0.32
CA ASP A 164 -6.48 -23.01 0.35
C ASP A 164 -7.73 -23.41 1.13
N SER A 165 -8.52 -24.31 0.54
CA SER A 165 -9.77 -24.79 1.14
C SER A 165 -9.56 -25.65 2.40
N LYS A 166 -8.39 -26.24 2.58
CA LYS A 166 -8.07 -27.03 3.80
C LYS A 166 -7.92 -26.09 4.99
N ILE A 167 -7.20 -24.97 4.79
CA ILE A 167 -7.06 -23.93 5.80
C ILE A 167 -8.41 -23.27 6.06
N GLY A 168 -9.19 -22.98 5.00
CA GLY A 168 -10.52 -22.40 5.11
C GLY A 168 -11.47 -23.24 5.99
N LYS A 169 -11.51 -24.55 5.79
CA LYS A 169 -12.29 -25.48 6.61
C LYS A 169 -11.84 -25.49 8.06
N LEU A 170 -10.51 -25.62 8.29
CA LEU A 170 -9.95 -25.64 9.64
C LEU A 170 -10.26 -24.39 10.45
N ILE A 171 -10.38 -23.23 9.80
CA ILE A 171 -10.72 -21.97 10.45
C ILE A 171 -12.22 -21.90 10.75
N ALA A 172 -13.06 -22.52 9.91
CA ALA A 172 -14.52 -22.49 10.07
C ALA A 172 -15.03 -23.48 11.12
N GLU A 173 -14.28 -24.56 11.42
CA GLU A 173 -14.59 -25.54 12.48
C GLU A 173 -14.31 -24.97 13.89
#